data_972bd06994a8e953f0a08d8090c15de8
#
_entry.id   972bd06994a8e953f0a08d8090c15de8
#
_cell.length_a   1.000
_cell.length_b   1.000
_cell.length_c   1.000
_cell.angle_alpha   90.00
_cell.angle_beta   90.00
_cell.angle_gamma   90.00
#
_symmetry.space_group_name_H-M   'P 1'
#
loop_
_entity.id
_entity.type
_entity.pdbx_description
1 polymer ?
#
loop_
_entity_poly.entity_id
_entity_poly.type
_entity_poly.pdbx_seq_one_letter_code
_entity_poly.pdbx_strand_id
1 'polypeptide(L)'
;MPLLKQILSKIKNMETQTITNEKGTAVKFGDGTMICYGTAMNGNMGYVAVHYPANFIEAPTQQQATVAYNNYTANNPVYVVTQPRVGLANIYCRKMDGTVETNTNVKINWFVIGRWK
;
A
#
# COMPACT_ATOMS: atom_id res chain seq x y z
N MET A 1 23.79 32.71 11.53
CA MET A 1 24.76 31.73 11.00
C MET A 1 24.16 31.03 9.81
N PRO A 2 24.42 31.49 8.59
CA PRO A 2 23.80 30.89 7.40
C PRO A 2 24.18 29.42 7.20
N LEU A 3 25.42 29.05 7.47
CA LEU A 3 25.90 27.68 7.29
C LEU A 3 25.21 26.71 8.24
N LEU A 4 25.05 27.10 9.51
CA LEU A 4 24.36 26.27 10.50
C LEU A 4 22.91 26.04 10.12
N LYS A 5 22.21 27.10 9.67
CA LYS A 5 20.83 26.99 9.18
C LYS A 5 20.73 26.03 8.00
N GLN A 6 21.66 26.10 7.07
CA GLN A 6 21.69 25.20 5.90
C GLN A 6 21.90 23.77 6.31
N ILE A 7 22.82 23.48 7.25
CA ILE A 7 23.06 22.14 7.76
C ILE A 7 21.81 21.60 8.49
N LEU A 8 21.23 22.39 9.37
CA LEU A 8 20.01 22.01 10.10
C LEU A 8 18.84 21.74 9.17
N SER A 9 18.68 22.57 8.10
CA SER A 9 17.65 22.37 7.10
C SER A 9 17.85 21.06 6.34
N LYS A 10 19.08 20.73 5.96
CA LYS A 10 19.41 19.46 5.29
C LYS A 10 19.14 18.26 6.20
N ILE A 11 19.53 18.33 7.47
CA ILE A 11 19.25 17.26 8.44
C ILE A 11 17.75 17.04 8.58
N LYS A 12 16.98 18.13 8.71
CA LYS A 12 15.52 18.06 8.83
C LYS A 12 14.90 17.45 7.58
N ASN A 13 15.41 17.76 6.38
CA ASN A 13 14.90 17.21 5.13
C ASN A 13 15.25 15.73 4.95
N MET A 14 16.22 15.22 5.70
CA MET A 14 16.61 13.81 5.71
C MET A 14 15.82 12.98 6.72
N GLU A 15 15.09 13.63 7.62
CA GLU A 15 14.28 12.93 8.63
C GLU A 15 13.14 12.17 7.96
N THR A 16 12.86 10.97 8.46
CA THR A 16 11.70 10.20 8.08
C THR A 16 10.54 10.52 9.03
N GLN A 17 9.33 10.48 8.50
CA GLN A 17 8.10 10.56 9.29
C GLN A 17 7.34 9.26 9.11
N THR A 18 6.93 8.65 10.20
CA THR A 18 6.14 7.42 10.19
C THR A 18 4.75 7.70 10.75
N ILE A 19 3.74 7.34 9.97
CA ILE A 19 2.32 7.46 10.34
C ILE A 19 1.76 6.04 10.37
N THR A 20 1.23 5.63 11.53
CA THR A 20 0.57 4.32 11.66
C THR A 20 -0.84 4.54 12.20
N ASN A 21 -1.83 3.96 11.53
CA ASN A 21 -3.23 4.00 11.94
C ASN A 21 -3.93 2.71 11.46
N GLU A 22 -5.26 2.67 11.57
CA GLU A 22 -6.05 1.51 11.17
C GLU A 22 -5.96 1.18 9.67
N LYS A 23 -5.52 2.15 8.86
CA LYS A 23 -5.35 1.95 7.40
C LYS A 23 -4.01 1.31 7.05
N GLY A 24 -3.06 1.32 7.96
CA GLY A 24 -1.72 0.78 7.74
C GLY A 24 -0.64 1.74 8.20
N THR A 25 0.52 1.66 7.57
CA THR A 25 1.68 2.49 7.90
C THR A 25 2.15 3.22 6.65
N ALA A 26 2.47 4.51 6.80
CA ALA A 26 3.13 5.34 5.79
C ALA A 26 4.47 5.82 6.34
N VAL A 27 5.52 5.67 5.54
CA VAL A 27 6.86 6.20 5.86
C VAL A 27 7.22 7.23 4.80
N LYS A 28 7.35 8.49 5.23
CA LYS A 28 7.73 9.61 4.37
C LYS A 28 9.20 9.89 4.53
N PHE A 29 9.93 9.87 3.43
CA PHE A 29 11.34 10.24 3.40
C PHE A 29 11.50 11.71 2.99
N GLY A 30 12.55 12.35 3.47
CA GLY A 30 12.79 13.77 3.22
C GLY A 30 13.01 14.12 1.74
N ASP A 31 13.40 13.13 0.92
CA ASP A 31 13.59 13.30 -0.52
C ASP A 31 12.27 13.30 -1.33
N GLY A 32 11.13 13.09 -0.68
CA GLY A 32 9.83 13.03 -1.31
C GLY A 32 9.30 11.63 -1.58
N THR A 33 10.08 10.60 -1.30
CA THR A 33 9.61 9.21 -1.41
C THR A 33 8.67 8.89 -0.25
N MET A 34 7.61 8.13 -0.53
CA MET A 34 6.73 7.60 0.51
C MET A 34 6.44 6.14 0.23
N ILE A 35 6.48 5.35 1.28
CA ILE A 35 6.12 3.94 1.27
C ILE A 35 4.89 3.77 2.14
N CYS A 36 3.83 3.15 1.60
CA CYS A 36 2.65 2.75 2.37
C CYS A 36 2.53 1.24 2.33
N TYR A 37 2.14 0.62 3.44
CA TYR A 37 1.92 -0.82 3.49
C TYR A 37 0.89 -1.17 4.55
N GLY A 38 0.31 -2.35 4.41
CA GLY A 38 -0.67 -2.85 5.35
C GLY A 38 -1.27 -4.17 4.90
N THR A 39 -2.35 -4.54 5.56
CA THR A 39 -3.10 -5.76 5.26
C THR A 39 -4.57 -5.42 5.09
N ALA A 40 -5.26 -6.20 4.26
CA ALA A 40 -6.69 -6.06 4.04
C ALA A 40 -7.31 -7.44 3.81
N MET A 41 -8.61 -7.53 4.01
CA MET A 41 -9.38 -8.74 3.67
C MET A 41 -10.14 -8.49 2.38
N ASN A 42 -10.21 -9.51 1.54
CA ASN A 42 -10.99 -9.44 0.31
C ASN A 42 -12.46 -9.10 0.61
N GLY A 43 -13.06 -8.28 -0.24
CA GLY A 43 -14.48 -7.98 -0.15
C GLY A 43 -15.36 -9.06 -0.78
N ASN A 44 -16.63 -9.09 -0.39
CA ASN A 44 -17.59 -10.09 -0.88
C ASN A 44 -17.96 -9.92 -2.36
N MET A 45 -17.51 -8.85 -3.00
CA MET A 45 -17.68 -8.61 -4.43
C MET A 45 -16.39 -8.86 -5.22
N GLY A 46 -15.38 -9.44 -4.57
CA GLY A 46 -14.12 -9.80 -5.20
C GLY A 46 -13.11 -8.66 -5.32
N TYR A 47 -13.29 -7.59 -4.57
CA TYR A 47 -12.30 -6.52 -4.46
C TYR A 47 -12.39 -5.84 -3.11
N VAL A 48 -11.32 -5.14 -2.77
CA VAL A 48 -11.27 -4.28 -1.58
C VAL A 48 -10.62 -2.95 -1.96
N ALA A 49 -11.17 -1.85 -1.46
CA ALA A 49 -10.56 -0.53 -1.58
C ALA A 49 -9.68 -0.31 -0.35
N VAL A 50 -8.37 -0.24 -0.58
CA VAL A 50 -7.39 -0.03 0.49
C VAL A 50 -7.06 1.45 0.53
N HIS A 51 -7.45 2.14 1.58
CA HIS A 51 -7.13 3.56 1.77
C HIS A 51 -5.74 3.67 2.38
N TYR A 52 -4.91 4.54 1.81
CA TYR A 52 -3.56 4.75 2.33
C TYR A 52 -3.60 5.59 3.61
N PRO A 53 -2.65 5.37 4.55
CA PRO A 53 -2.56 6.23 5.74
C PRO A 53 -2.22 7.68 5.42
N ALA A 54 -1.63 7.95 4.23
CA ALA A 54 -1.34 9.28 3.73
C ALA A 54 -1.45 9.28 2.20
N ASN A 55 -1.77 10.43 1.61
CA ASN A 55 -1.95 10.54 0.16
C ASN A 55 -0.62 10.77 -0.55
N PHE A 56 -0.51 10.22 -1.76
CA PHE A 56 0.54 10.57 -2.72
C PHE A 56 0.17 11.84 -3.47
N ILE A 57 1.15 12.55 -4.04
CA ILE A 57 0.87 13.74 -4.88
C ILE A 57 0.34 13.37 -6.26
N GLU A 58 0.62 12.14 -6.70
CA GLU A 58 0.12 11.57 -7.96
C GLU A 58 -0.11 10.08 -7.75
N ALA A 59 -0.85 9.44 -8.64
CA ALA A 59 -1.10 8.01 -8.52
C ALA A 59 0.23 7.25 -8.61
N PRO A 60 0.58 6.45 -7.59
CA PRO A 60 1.84 5.69 -7.61
C PRO A 60 1.77 4.60 -8.67
N THR A 61 2.91 4.33 -9.30
CA THR A 61 3.03 3.29 -10.33
C THR A 61 3.63 1.99 -9.80
N GLN A 62 4.14 2.00 -8.58
CA GLN A 62 4.79 0.84 -7.95
C GLN A 62 3.90 0.33 -6.82
N GLN A 63 3.21 -0.74 -7.08
CA GLN A 63 2.39 -1.41 -6.08
C GLN A 63 2.53 -2.91 -6.21
N GLN A 64 2.61 -3.58 -5.06
CA GLN A 64 2.59 -5.02 -4.98
C GLN A 64 1.55 -5.44 -3.95
N ALA A 65 0.90 -6.55 -4.22
CA ALA A 65 -0.02 -7.18 -3.29
C ALA A 65 0.11 -8.68 -3.42
N THR A 66 0.08 -9.37 -2.29
CA THR A 66 0.15 -10.81 -2.23
C THR A 66 -0.95 -11.36 -1.36
N VAL A 67 -1.44 -12.54 -1.73
CA VAL A 67 -2.41 -13.27 -0.93
C VAL A 67 -1.66 -14.07 0.12
N ALA A 68 -2.09 -13.94 1.39
CA ALA A 68 -1.55 -14.69 2.50
C ALA A 68 -2.65 -15.55 3.11
N TYR A 69 -2.46 -16.86 3.10
CA TYR A 69 -3.40 -17.79 3.70
C TYR A 69 -2.86 -18.31 5.04
N ASN A 70 -3.72 -18.36 6.06
CA ASN A 70 -3.40 -19.06 7.29
C ASN A 70 -3.41 -20.59 7.07
N ASN A 71 -4.36 -21.06 6.25
CA ASN A 71 -4.51 -22.46 5.88
C ASN A 71 -4.66 -22.57 4.37
N TYR A 72 -3.54 -22.65 3.66
CA TYR A 72 -3.54 -22.78 2.22
C TYR A 72 -3.93 -24.19 1.79
N THR A 73 -4.87 -24.27 0.84
CA THR A 73 -5.18 -25.52 0.14
C THR A 73 -4.86 -25.31 -1.34
N ALA A 74 -4.16 -26.27 -1.95
CA ALA A 74 -3.72 -26.20 -3.34
C ALA A 74 -4.89 -26.16 -4.35
N ASN A 75 -6.11 -26.44 -3.90
CA ASN A 75 -7.29 -26.51 -4.76
C ASN A 75 -7.95 -25.15 -5.01
N ASN A 76 -7.56 -24.10 -4.28
CA ASN A 76 -8.19 -22.77 -4.37
C ASN A 76 -7.17 -21.66 -4.57
N PRO A 77 -6.29 -21.74 -5.59
CA PRO A 77 -5.37 -20.64 -5.86
C PRO A 77 -6.13 -19.41 -6.36
N VAL A 78 -5.69 -18.23 -5.90
CA VAL A 78 -6.23 -16.95 -6.35
C VAL A 78 -5.08 -16.03 -6.71
N TYR A 79 -5.37 -15.02 -7.54
CA TYR A 79 -4.42 -13.96 -7.82
C TYR A 79 -5.08 -12.61 -7.56
N VAL A 80 -4.26 -11.57 -7.43
CA VAL A 80 -4.74 -10.21 -7.22
C VAL A 80 -4.24 -9.30 -8.33
N VAL A 81 -5.09 -8.32 -8.68
CA VAL A 81 -4.75 -7.25 -9.61
C VAL A 81 -4.95 -5.95 -8.85
N THR A 82 -3.96 -5.05 -8.92
CA THR A 82 -3.99 -3.80 -8.17
C THR A 82 -4.22 -2.63 -9.11
N GLN A 83 -4.98 -1.65 -8.63
CA GLN A 83 -5.21 -0.38 -9.32
C GLN A 83 -4.92 0.76 -8.35
N PRO A 84 -3.65 1.26 -8.31
CA PRO A 84 -3.29 2.32 -7.39
C PRO A 84 -3.80 3.69 -7.87
N ARG A 85 -4.22 4.50 -6.89
CA ARG A 85 -4.64 5.88 -7.08
C ARG A 85 -3.93 6.77 -6.05
N VAL A 86 -4.27 8.05 -6.01
CA VAL A 86 -3.61 9.03 -5.12
C VAL A 86 -3.80 8.69 -3.64
N GLY A 87 -5.01 8.34 -3.23
CA GLY A 87 -5.35 8.11 -1.82
C GLY A 87 -5.74 6.68 -1.48
N LEU A 88 -5.89 5.81 -2.48
CA LEU A 88 -6.32 4.44 -2.26
C LEU A 88 -5.89 3.54 -3.43
N ALA A 89 -5.95 2.25 -3.22
CA ALA A 89 -5.85 1.26 -4.29
C ALA A 89 -7.05 0.33 -4.24
N ASN A 90 -7.59 0.00 -5.40
CA ASN A 90 -8.51 -1.11 -5.54
C ASN A 90 -7.69 -2.38 -5.80
N ILE A 91 -7.91 -3.41 -5.00
CA ILE A 91 -7.25 -4.69 -5.14
C ILE A 91 -8.31 -5.73 -5.46
N TYR A 92 -8.23 -6.27 -6.66
CA TYR A 92 -9.20 -7.23 -7.19
C TYR A 92 -8.67 -8.63 -6.98
N CYS A 93 -9.51 -9.52 -6.45
CA CYS A 93 -9.17 -10.90 -6.18
C CYS A 93 -9.91 -11.82 -7.18
N ARG A 94 -9.17 -12.69 -7.84
CA ARG A 94 -9.71 -13.56 -8.90
C ARG A 94 -9.25 -14.99 -8.70
N LYS A 95 -10.12 -15.93 -9.08
CA LYS A 95 -9.75 -17.33 -9.20
C LYS A 95 -8.90 -17.54 -10.45
N MET A 96 -8.21 -18.67 -10.53
CA MET A 96 -7.29 -18.94 -11.64
C MET A 96 -7.99 -19.03 -13.00
N ASP A 97 -9.29 -19.29 -13.05
CA ASP A 97 -10.09 -19.27 -14.26
C ASP A 97 -10.55 -17.86 -14.68
N GLY A 98 -10.16 -16.82 -13.91
CA GLY A 98 -10.51 -15.43 -14.16
C GLY A 98 -11.81 -14.97 -13.53
N THR A 99 -12.57 -15.87 -12.89
CA THR A 99 -13.81 -15.49 -12.20
C THR A 99 -13.54 -14.81 -10.86
N VAL A 100 -14.54 -14.09 -10.37
CA VAL A 100 -14.45 -13.31 -9.15
C VAL A 100 -14.30 -14.22 -7.93
N GLU A 101 -13.34 -13.93 -7.06
CA GLU A 101 -13.21 -14.58 -5.75
C GLU A 101 -13.97 -13.77 -4.71
N THR A 102 -15.02 -14.34 -4.14
CA THR A 102 -15.89 -13.66 -3.16
C THR A 102 -15.59 -14.05 -1.70
N ASN A 103 -14.61 -14.92 -1.47
CA ASN A 103 -14.24 -15.33 -0.11
C ASN A 103 -13.62 -14.17 0.66
N THR A 104 -14.28 -13.72 1.73
CA THR A 104 -13.82 -12.60 2.55
C THR A 104 -12.72 -12.99 3.55
N ASN A 105 -12.36 -14.26 3.65
CA ASN A 105 -11.26 -14.73 4.49
C ASN A 105 -9.92 -14.71 3.77
N VAL A 106 -9.88 -14.27 2.51
CA VAL A 106 -8.64 -14.10 1.77
C VAL A 106 -7.94 -12.84 2.28
N LYS A 107 -6.79 -13.01 2.90
CA LYS A 107 -5.96 -11.92 3.43
C LYS A 107 -5.00 -11.44 2.36
N ILE A 108 -4.89 -10.13 2.22
CA ILE A 108 -4.05 -9.48 1.22
C ILE A 108 -3.04 -8.59 1.94
N ASN A 109 -1.75 -8.82 1.71
CA ASN A 109 -0.68 -7.92 2.14
C ASN A 109 -0.35 -7.00 0.96
N TRP A 110 -0.31 -5.70 1.20
CA TRP A 110 -0.09 -4.72 0.15
C TRP A 110 1.03 -3.76 0.51
N PHE A 111 1.65 -3.19 -0.52
CA PHE A 111 2.81 -2.31 -0.42
C PHE A 111 2.82 -1.37 -1.63
N VAL A 112 3.06 -0.08 -1.39
CA VAL A 112 3.02 0.95 -2.43
C VAL A 112 4.17 1.91 -2.21
N ILE A 113 4.86 2.28 -3.30
CA ILE A 113 5.90 3.30 -3.29
C ILE A 113 5.52 4.40 -4.26
N GLY A 114 5.65 5.64 -3.83
CA GLY A 114 5.40 6.81 -4.65
C GLY A 114 6.02 8.05 -4.04
N ARG A 115 5.44 9.19 -4.37
CA ARG A 115 5.94 10.48 -3.89
C ARG A 115 4.87 11.21 -3.09
N TRP A 116 5.30 11.82 -1.97
CA TRP A 116 4.42 12.65 -1.14
C TRP A 116 4.71 14.16 -1.33
N LYS A 117 5.82 14.50 -1.96
CA LYS A 117 6.15 15.88 -2.35
C LYS A 117 7.05 15.92 -3.58
#